data_51141fa169a058f52f9ba8ae345364a2
#
_entry.id   51141fa169a058f52f9ba8ae345364a2
#
_cell.length_a   1.000
_cell.length_b   1.000
_cell.length_c   1.000
_cell.angle_alpha   90.00
_cell.angle_beta   90.00
_cell.angle_gamma   90.00
#
_symmetry.space_group_name_H-M   'P 1'
#
loop_
_entity.id
_entity.type
_entity.pdbx_description
1 polymer ?
#
loop_
_entity_poly.entity_id
_entity_poly.type
_entity_poly.pdbx_seq_one_letter_code
_entity_poly.pdbx_strand_id
1 'polypeptide(L)'
;MSAVSYVEAAVVVDSNRNPVLSRRLDDLLRDVQIAVEPVTLNQARIAREAYRDFGKGRHRAGLNFGDCFAYALAKEKGETLLFKGDDFRHTDIETSEDFRG
;
A
#
# COMPACT_ATOMS: atom_id res chain seq x y z
N MET A 1 -3.80 6.23 -2.22
CA MET A 1 -2.67 5.46 -1.67
C MET A 1 -2.15 6.08 -0.40
N SER A 2 -1.54 5.29 0.45
CA SER A 2 -0.89 5.80 1.65
C SER A 2 0.32 6.65 1.31
N ALA A 3 0.59 7.68 2.11
CA ALA A 3 1.80 8.48 1.99
C ALA A 3 3.08 7.64 2.08
N VAL A 4 3.06 6.55 2.85
CA VAL A 4 4.18 5.60 2.92
C VAL A 4 4.37 4.88 1.59
N SER A 5 3.28 4.42 0.99
CA SER A 5 3.34 3.76 -0.33
C SER A 5 3.83 4.70 -1.41
N TYR A 6 3.44 5.97 -1.32
CA TYR A 6 3.94 7.00 -2.24
C TYR A 6 5.46 7.15 -2.15
N VAL A 7 5.99 7.24 -0.93
CA VAL A 7 7.44 7.38 -0.73
C VAL A 7 8.18 6.15 -1.24
N GLU A 8 7.66 4.96 -0.99
CA GLU A 8 8.28 3.73 -1.50
C GLU A 8 8.34 3.73 -3.03
N ALA A 9 7.25 4.10 -3.68
CA ALA A 9 7.23 4.22 -5.14
C ALA A 9 8.22 5.28 -5.63
N ALA A 10 8.27 6.43 -4.93
CA ALA A 10 9.18 7.51 -5.28
C ALA A 10 10.64 7.08 -5.13
N VAL A 11 10.98 6.33 -4.08
CA VAL A 11 12.35 5.83 -3.89
C VAL A 11 12.76 4.93 -5.04
N VAL A 12 11.88 4.04 -5.48
CA VAL A 12 12.17 3.15 -6.62
C VAL A 12 12.40 3.96 -7.89
N VAL A 13 11.52 4.93 -8.18
CA VAL A 13 11.64 5.75 -9.39
C VAL A 13 12.86 6.66 -9.32
N ASP A 14 13.10 7.31 -8.19
CA ASP A 14 14.21 8.26 -8.04
C ASP A 14 15.56 7.55 -8.03
N SER A 15 15.63 6.31 -7.57
CA SER A 15 16.87 5.54 -7.56
C SER A 15 17.39 5.22 -8.97
N ASN A 16 16.53 5.30 -9.97
CA ASN A 16 16.92 5.13 -11.37
C ASN A 16 17.68 6.34 -11.92
N ARG A 17 17.77 7.43 -11.18
CA ARG A 17 18.47 8.66 -11.56
C ARG A 17 18.03 9.24 -12.90
N ASN A 18 16.78 9.02 -13.26
CA ASN A 18 16.18 9.59 -14.46
C ASN A 18 15.20 10.69 -14.06
N PRO A 19 15.56 11.99 -14.27
CA PRO A 19 14.69 13.09 -13.84
C PRO A 19 13.33 13.09 -14.53
N VAL A 20 13.26 12.53 -15.73
CA VAL A 20 11.98 12.45 -16.46
C VAL A 20 11.02 11.50 -15.74
N LEU A 21 11.52 10.33 -15.34
CA LEU A 21 10.70 9.36 -14.60
C LEU A 21 10.24 9.91 -13.25
N SER A 22 11.16 10.59 -12.54
CA SER A 22 10.84 11.18 -11.24
C SER A 22 9.70 12.21 -11.33
N ARG A 23 9.71 13.04 -12.35
CA ARG A 23 8.65 14.02 -12.58
C ARG A 23 7.33 13.35 -12.96
N ARG A 24 7.41 12.27 -13.72
CA ARG A 24 6.23 11.60 -14.24
C ARG A 24 5.44 10.86 -13.17
N LEU A 25 6.07 10.50 -12.06
CA LEU A 25 5.35 9.83 -10.98
C LEU A 25 4.19 10.67 -10.48
N ASP A 26 4.45 11.93 -10.10
CA ASP A 26 3.41 12.81 -9.58
C ASP A 26 2.37 13.14 -10.64
N ASP A 27 2.81 13.36 -11.88
CA ASP A 27 1.90 13.62 -12.99
C ASP A 27 0.98 12.44 -13.24
N LEU A 28 1.52 11.23 -13.22
CA LEU A 28 0.72 10.02 -13.43
C LEU A 28 -0.33 9.84 -12.33
N LEU A 29 0.07 10.00 -11.07
CA LEU A 29 -0.87 9.88 -9.97
C LEU A 29 -2.01 10.89 -10.08
N ARG A 30 -1.70 12.12 -10.48
CA ARG A 30 -2.70 13.14 -10.71
C ARG A 30 -3.61 12.78 -11.88
N ASP A 31 -3.04 12.30 -12.98
CA ASP A 31 -3.79 11.99 -14.19
C ASP A 31 -4.76 10.82 -13.98
N VAL A 32 -4.36 9.83 -13.19
CA VAL A 32 -5.25 8.70 -12.88
C VAL A 32 -6.08 8.95 -11.61
N GLN A 33 -5.99 10.15 -11.05
CA GLN A 33 -6.78 10.57 -9.88
C GLN A 33 -6.55 9.72 -8.63
N ILE A 34 -5.31 9.33 -8.40
CA ILE A 34 -4.94 8.66 -7.16
C ILE A 34 -4.53 9.70 -6.13
N ALA A 35 -5.30 9.80 -5.06
CA ALA A 35 -4.96 10.69 -3.95
C ALA A 35 -3.93 10.03 -3.04
N VAL A 36 -2.94 10.82 -2.62
CA VAL A 36 -1.99 10.40 -1.58
C VAL A 36 -2.55 10.87 -0.23
N GLU A 37 -2.75 9.93 0.68
CA GLU A 37 -3.39 10.22 1.95
C GLU A 37 -2.41 10.14 3.10
N PRO A 38 -2.52 11.06 4.08
CA PRO A 38 -1.63 11.08 5.22
C PRO A 38 -1.83 9.86 6.10
N VAL A 39 -0.78 9.44 6.78
CA VAL A 39 -0.84 8.39 7.78
C VAL A 39 -1.35 9.01 9.09
N THR A 40 -2.44 8.46 9.60
CA THR A 40 -2.97 8.87 10.91
C THR A 40 -2.40 7.98 12.01
N LEU A 41 -2.55 8.41 13.26
CA LEU A 41 -2.16 7.56 14.39
C LEU A 41 -2.95 6.24 14.38
N ASN A 42 -4.22 6.28 14.04
CA ASN A 42 -5.03 5.08 13.93
C ASN A 42 -4.48 4.12 12.88
N GLN A 43 -4.10 4.65 11.71
CA GLN A 43 -3.47 3.83 10.67
C GLN A 43 -2.13 3.25 11.13
N ALA A 44 -1.34 4.02 11.86
CA ALA A 44 -0.07 3.53 12.39
C ALA A 44 -0.27 2.36 13.35
N ARG A 45 -1.30 2.43 14.19
CA ARG A 45 -1.65 1.33 15.10
C ARG A 45 -2.11 0.09 14.35
N ILE A 46 -2.96 0.27 13.35
CA ILE A 46 -3.43 -0.84 12.50
C ILE A 46 -2.25 -1.47 11.76
N ALA A 47 -1.35 -0.64 11.22
CA ALA A 47 -0.17 -1.14 10.50
C ALA A 47 0.74 -1.97 11.42
N ARG A 48 0.93 -1.54 12.66
CA ARG A 48 1.72 -2.29 13.63
C ARG A 48 1.10 -3.65 13.93
N GLU A 49 -0.21 -3.69 14.12
CA GLU A 49 -0.93 -4.95 14.34
C GLU A 49 -0.87 -5.85 13.11
N ALA A 50 -0.98 -5.27 11.92
CA ALA A 50 -0.89 -6.01 10.67
C ALA A 50 0.48 -6.66 10.51
N TYR A 51 1.55 -5.97 10.85
CA TYR A 51 2.88 -6.55 10.79
C TYR A 51 3.04 -7.70 11.77
N ARG A 52 2.52 -7.53 12.96
CA ARG A 52 2.57 -8.57 14.00
C ARG A 52 1.80 -9.82 13.58
N ASP A 53 0.64 -9.64 12.93
CA ASP A 53 -0.23 -10.75 12.58
C ASP A 53 0.05 -11.35 11.19
N PHE A 54 0.44 -10.52 10.22
CA PHE A 54 0.61 -10.93 8.83
C PHE A 54 2.00 -10.62 8.26
N GLY A 55 2.92 -10.15 9.08
CA GLY A 55 4.20 -9.62 8.63
C GLY A 55 5.11 -10.66 8.00
N LYS A 56 6.04 -10.15 7.18
CA LYS A 56 7.05 -10.95 6.52
C LYS A 56 7.88 -11.71 7.56
N GLY A 57 8.02 -13.02 7.36
CA GLY A 57 8.71 -13.90 8.29
C GLY A 57 7.84 -14.38 9.45
N ARG A 58 6.60 -13.91 9.57
CA ARG A 58 5.67 -14.28 10.65
C ARG A 58 4.42 -14.97 10.14
N HIS A 59 4.04 -14.69 8.91
CA HIS A 59 2.81 -15.19 8.32
C HIS A 59 3.00 -15.37 6.81
N ARG A 60 2.25 -16.30 6.23
CA ARG A 60 2.35 -16.54 4.78
C ARG A 60 1.92 -15.35 3.92
N ALA A 61 1.14 -14.42 4.46
CA ALA A 61 0.83 -13.17 3.78
C ALA A 61 2.10 -12.34 3.55
N GLY A 62 3.06 -12.40 4.48
CA GLY A 62 4.38 -11.84 4.30
C GLY A 62 4.43 -10.34 4.10
N LEU A 63 3.58 -9.58 4.79
CA LEU A 63 3.51 -8.13 4.61
C LEU A 63 4.82 -7.46 5.01
N ASN A 64 5.37 -6.65 4.12
CA ASN A 64 6.51 -5.79 4.44
C ASN A 64 6.01 -4.48 5.07
N PHE A 65 6.95 -3.58 5.39
CA PHE A 65 6.64 -2.30 6.04
C PHE A 65 5.59 -1.50 5.28
N GLY A 66 5.81 -1.29 3.99
CA GLY A 66 4.88 -0.52 3.17
C GLY A 66 3.52 -1.18 3.00
N ASP A 67 3.52 -2.51 2.87
CA ASP A 67 2.28 -3.28 2.76
C ASP A 67 1.40 -3.10 3.98
N CYS A 68 1.99 -2.99 5.18
CA CYS A 68 1.23 -2.77 6.40
C CYS A 68 0.48 -1.43 6.39
N PHE A 69 1.06 -0.39 5.79
CA PHE A 69 0.40 0.91 5.69
C PHE A 69 -0.67 0.91 4.60
N ALA A 70 -0.48 0.20 3.51
CA ALA A 70 -1.53 0.01 2.51
C ALA A 70 -2.72 -0.74 3.12
N TYR A 71 -2.43 -1.80 3.88
CA TYR A 71 -3.44 -2.54 4.64
C TYR A 71 -4.20 -1.62 5.60
N ALA A 72 -3.47 -0.81 6.36
CA ALA A 72 -4.07 0.07 7.37
C ALA A 72 -5.00 1.10 6.74
N LEU A 73 -4.60 1.69 5.62
CA LEU A 73 -5.43 2.65 4.91
C LEU A 73 -6.72 2.00 4.41
N ALA A 74 -6.61 0.84 3.77
CA ALA A 74 -7.77 0.12 3.26
C ALA A 74 -8.71 -0.28 4.40
N LYS A 75 -8.17 -0.75 5.52
CA LYS A 75 -8.95 -1.17 6.68
C LYS A 75 -9.70 0.01 7.29
N GLU A 76 -9.03 1.15 7.46
CA GLU A 76 -9.66 2.35 8.04
C GLU A 76 -10.78 2.88 7.16
N LYS A 77 -10.59 2.87 5.86
CA LYS A 77 -11.57 3.40 4.92
C LYS A 77 -12.60 2.39 4.45
N GLY A 78 -12.41 1.12 4.78
CA GLY A 78 -13.27 0.06 4.27
C GLY A 78 -13.15 -0.14 2.76
N GLU A 79 -12.02 0.24 2.18
CA GLU A 79 -11.79 0.14 0.75
C GLU A 79 -11.18 -1.20 0.37
N THR A 80 -11.47 -1.63 -0.87
CA THR A 80 -10.83 -2.79 -1.45
C THR A 80 -9.42 -2.42 -1.91
N LEU A 81 -8.44 -3.26 -1.54
CA LEU A 81 -7.08 -3.09 -2.05
C LEU A 81 -7.01 -3.52 -3.51
N LEU A 82 -6.26 -2.75 -4.30
CA LEU A 82 -5.88 -3.19 -5.62
C LEU A 82 -4.95 -4.38 -5.48
N PHE A 83 -5.16 -5.38 -6.33
CA PHE A 83 -4.41 -6.62 -6.28
C PHE A 83 -2.91 -6.38 -6.49
N LYS A 84 -2.12 -7.00 -5.62
CA LYS A 84 -0.66 -6.94 -5.71
C LYS A 84 -0.08 -8.29 -5.28
N GLY A 85 -0.01 -9.24 -6.20
CA GLY A 85 0.44 -10.60 -5.89
C GLY A 85 -0.51 -11.29 -4.92
N ASP A 86 0.03 -12.15 -4.07
CA ASP A 86 -0.76 -12.92 -3.11
C ASP A 86 -0.73 -12.37 -1.69
N ASP A 87 -0.02 -11.27 -1.46
CA ASP A 87 0.27 -10.79 -0.10
C ASP A 87 -0.99 -10.53 0.72
N PHE A 88 -2.02 -9.95 0.09
CA PHE A 88 -3.25 -9.59 0.80
C PHE A 88 -4.33 -10.66 0.79
N ARG A 89 -4.15 -11.74 0.02
CA ARG A 89 -5.13 -12.83 -0.03
C ARG A 89 -5.28 -13.57 1.29
N HIS A 90 -4.24 -13.52 2.10
CA HIS A 90 -4.20 -14.24 3.37
C HIS A 90 -4.58 -13.35 4.55
N THR A 91 -5.01 -12.12 4.28
CA THR A 91 -5.49 -11.18 5.30
C THR A 91 -7.01 -11.10 5.27
N ASP A 92 -7.57 -10.26 6.14
CA ASP A 92 -9.00 -10.01 6.19
C ASP A 92 -9.47 -8.90 5.27
N ILE A 93 -8.59 -8.37 4.42
CA ILE A 93 -8.93 -7.31 3.47
C ILE A 93 -9.40 -7.91 2.16
N GLU A 94 -10.53 -7.41 1.66
CA GLU A 94 -10.99 -7.75 0.33
C GLU A 94 -10.08 -7.13 -0.72
N THR A 95 -9.80 -7.89 -1.77
CA THR A 95 -9.08 -7.40 -2.94
C THR A 95 -10.07 -7.22 -4.09
N SER A 96 -9.62 -6.58 -5.18
CA SER A 96 -10.47 -6.41 -6.35
C SER A 96 -10.94 -7.74 -6.94
N GLU A 97 -10.22 -8.82 -6.71
CA GLU A 97 -10.61 -10.15 -7.18
C GLU A 97 -11.80 -10.71 -6.40
N ASP A 98 -11.93 -10.36 -5.14
CA ASP A 98 -12.97 -10.89 -4.27
C ASP A 98 -14.36 -10.41 -4.67
N PHE A 99 -14.44 -9.32 -5.41
CA PHE A 99 -15.72 -8.80 -5.90
C PHE A 99 -16.29 -9.58 -7.07
N ARG A 100 -15.59 -10.52 -7.60
CA ARG A 100 -16.07 -11.32 -8.71
C ARG A 100 -16.99 -12.45 -8.29
N GLY A 101 -17.16 -12.57 -7.05
CA GLY A 101 -17.89 -13.56 -6.30
C GLY A 101 -19.02 -14.27 -6.90
#